data_f29a22d98d7b6235a7b5de6456d12fdf
#
_entry.id   f29a22d98d7b6235a7b5de6456d12fdf
#
_cell.length_a   1.000
_cell.length_b   1.000
_cell.length_c   1.000
_cell.angle_alpha   90.00
_cell.angle_beta   90.00
_cell.angle_gamma   90.00
#
_symmetry.space_group_name_H-M   'P 1'
#
loop_
_entity.id
_entity.type
_entity.pdbx_description
1 polymer ?
#
loop_
_entity_poly.entity_id
_entity_poly.type
_entity_poly.pdbx_seq_one_letter_code
_entity_poly.pdbx_strand_id
1 'polypeptide(L)'
;MDSLRADHDLGFLLRFENVAWYTDGAVRILDRRVYPMETRFVTCRTHGEVAQAIADMVTQSAGPYYAAAHGMTLAAYECRGSRDPLSYMERAAYVLSHARPTTAGRMEAITGAALTQARLALESGRDPVEALQAYGAELMETRYRNIDKCAQALARLLPGDATVMTQCFAETVVGLLLRDAAAMGKQVR
;
A
#
# COMPACT_ATOMS: atom_id res chain seq x y z
N MET A 1 21.75 11.01 8.50
CA MET A 1 21.40 9.61 8.80
C MET A 1 20.13 9.32 8.02
N ASP A 2 20.22 8.56 6.94
CA ASP A 2 19.03 8.09 6.26
C ASP A 2 18.23 7.24 7.25
N SER A 3 17.01 7.67 7.56
CA SER A 3 16.17 6.90 8.47
C SER A 3 15.80 5.60 7.77
N LEU A 4 15.98 4.46 8.44
CA LEU A 4 15.56 3.17 7.93
C LEU A 4 14.07 3.21 7.54
N ARG A 5 13.72 2.58 6.44
CA ARG A 5 12.35 2.44 5.96
C ARG A 5 11.49 1.76 7.03
N ALA A 6 10.21 2.14 7.14
CA ALA A 6 9.33 1.67 8.21
C ALA A 6 9.06 0.14 8.17
N ASP A 7 9.26 -0.50 7.02
CA ASP A 7 9.12 -1.96 6.85
C ASP A 7 10.44 -2.74 7.05
N HIS A 8 11.53 -2.07 7.51
CA HIS A 8 12.80 -2.76 7.79
C HIS A 8 12.58 -3.87 8.85
N ASP A 9 13.29 -4.97 8.68
CA ASP A 9 13.24 -6.15 9.56
C ASP A 9 11.85 -6.80 9.73
N LEU A 10 10.88 -6.42 8.92
CA LEU A 10 9.58 -7.09 8.88
C LEU A 10 9.59 -8.30 7.94
N GLY A 11 8.68 -9.23 8.22
CA GLY A 11 8.50 -10.44 7.42
C GLY A 11 8.05 -10.15 5.98
N PHE A 12 8.19 -11.14 5.11
CA PHE A 12 7.94 -11.06 3.67
C PHE A 12 6.65 -10.34 3.29
N LEU A 13 5.54 -10.70 3.96
CA LEU A 13 4.20 -10.13 3.69
C LEU A 13 4.12 -8.61 3.94
N LEU A 14 4.97 -8.08 4.81
CA LEU A 14 4.90 -6.70 5.27
C LEU A 14 5.88 -5.77 4.55
N ARG A 15 6.73 -6.30 3.68
CA ARG A 15 7.60 -5.49 2.84
C ARG A 15 6.77 -4.81 1.76
N PHE A 16 7.01 -3.51 1.53
CA PHE A 16 6.20 -2.69 0.63
C PHE A 16 6.04 -3.31 -0.75
N GLU A 17 7.13 -3.77 -1.34
CA GLU A 17 7.15 -4.36 -2.67
C GLU A 17 6.37 -5.68 -2.77
N ASN A 18 6.11 -6.31 -1.62
CA ASN A 18 5.35 -7.57 -1.55
C ASN A 18 3.85 -7.35 -1.28
N VAL A 19 3.42 -6.13 -0.98
CA VAL A 19 1.98 -5.86 -0.80
C VAL A 19 1.33 -5.50 -2.13
N ALA A 20 1.70 -4.36 -2.68
CA ALA A 20 1.33 -3.87 -4.00
C ALA A 20 2.34 -2.79 -4.39
N TRP A 21 2.99 -2.91 -5.54
CA TRP A 21 4.08 -2.03 -5.92
C TRP A 21 4.13 -1.78 -7.43
N TYR A 22 4.26 -0.52 -7.81
CA TYR A 22 4.49 -0.13 -9.20
C TYR A 22 5.96 -0.32 -9.57
N THR A 23 6.23 -0.94 -10.71
CA THR A 23 7.55 -1.03 -11.32
C THR A 23 7.41 -1.18 -12.84
N ASP A 24 8.16 -0.40 -13.59
CA ASP A 24 8.34 -0.54 -15.05
C ASP A 24 7.02 -0.71 -15.85
N GLY A 25 6.03 0.14 -15.56
CA GLY A 25 4.76 0.13 -16.30
C GLY A 25 3.81 -1.01 -15.89
N ALA A 26 3.98 -1.56 -14.69
CA ALA A 26 3.08 -2.55 -14.13
C ALA A 26 2.93 -2.39 -12.61
N VAL A 27 1.83 -2.89 -12.06
CA VAL A 27 1.65 -3.04 -10.62
C VAL A 27 1.66 -4.53 -10.28
N ARG A 28 2.58 -4.92 -9.40
CA ARG A 28 2.64 -6.27 -8.85
C ARG A 28 1.89 -6.31 -7.51
N ILE A 29 1.01 -7.28 -7.35
CA ILE A 29 0.18 -7.46 -6.15
C ILE A 29 0.33 -8.89 -5.67
N LEU A 30 0.69 -9.11 -4.40
CA LEU A 30 0.73 -10.45 -3.80
C LEU A 30 -0.68 -11.04 -3.76
N ASP A 31 -0.83 -12.24 -4.31
CA ASP A 31 -2.11 -12.94 -4.31
C ASP A 31 -2.41 -13.53 -2.91
N ARG A 32 -3.15 -12.77 -2.13
CA ARG A 32 -3.55 -13.14 -0.77
C ARG A 32 -4.58 -14.27 -0.70
N ARG A 33 -5.12 -14.67 -1.83
CA ARG A 33 -6.07 -15.80 -1.91
C ARG A 33 -5.37 -17.15 -1.77
N VAL A 34 -4.08 -17.19 -2.10
CA VAL A 34 -3.27 -18.42 -2.04
C VAL A 34 -2.11 -18.32 -1.04
N TYR A 35 -1.68 -17.12 -0.70
CA TYR A 35 -0.64 -16.92 0.32
C TYR A 35 -1.19 -17.27 1.73
N PRO A 36 -0.44 -17.96 2.63
CA PRO A 36 0.99 -18.28 2.56
C PRO A 36 1.32 -19.63 1.90
N MET A 37 0.34 -20.40 1.47
CA MET A 37 0.56 -21.73 0.88
C MET A 37 1.37 -21.64 -0.40
N GLU A 38 1.16 -20.57 -1.16
CA GLU A 38 1.86 -20.27 -2.39
C GLU A 38 2.25 -18.78 -2.42
N THR A 39 3.49 -18.48 -2.81
CA THR A 39 3.93 -17.10 -3.07
C THR A 39 3.76 -16.79 -4.55
N ARG A 40 2.63 -16.17 -4.88
CA ARG A 40 2.30 -15.77 -6.24
C ARG A 40 1.94 -14.30 -6.31
N PHE A 41 2.36 -13.64 -7.40
CA PHE A 41 2.01 -12.25 -7.68
C PHE A 41 1.12 -12.17 -8.92
N VAL A 42 0.11 -11.31 -8.84
CA VAL A 42 -0.66 -10.85 -9.99
C VAL A 42 0.03 -9.59 -10.51
N THR A 43 0.35 -9.57 -11.80
CA THR A 43 0.97 -8.42 -12.48
C THR A 43 -0.10 -7.73 -13.32
N CYS A 44 -0.44 -6.51 -12.95
CA CYS A 44 -1.42 -5.67 -13.63
C CYS A 44 -0.69 -4.66 -14.53
N ARG A 45 -1.08 -4.60 -15.80
CA ARG A 45 -0.48 -3.71 -16.81
C ARG A 45 -1.37 -2.52 -17.15
N THR A 46 -2.58 -2.49 -16.60
CA THR A 46 -3.53 -1.38 -16.71
C THR A 46 -4.16 -1.09 -15.35
N HIS A 47 -4.56 0.18 -15.14
CA HIS A 47 -5.30 0.55 -13.92
C HIS A 47 -6.62 -0.24 -13.78
N GLY A 48 -7.24 -0.62 -14.91
CA GLY A 48 -8.43 -1.48 -14.91
C GLY A 48 -8.15 -2.88 -14.36
N GLU A 49 -6.99 -3.48 -14.71
CA GLU A 49 -6.56 -4.76 -14.13
C GLU A 49 -6.25 -4.63 -12.63
N VAL A 50 -5.71 -3.49 -12.18
CA VAL A 50 -5.54 -3.22 -10.74
C VAL A 50 -6.89 -3.15 -10.04
N ALA A 51 -7.87 -2.44 -10.62
CA ALA A 51 -9.22 -2.38 -10.07
C ALA A 51 -9.87 -3.76 -10.01
N GLN A 52 -9.72 -4.58 -11.06
CA GLN A 52 -10.22 -5.96 -11.06
C GLN A 52 -9.54 -6.81 -9.99
N ALA A 53 -8.24 -6.70 -9.81
CA ALA A 53 -7.51 -7.41 -8.75
C ALA A 53 -8.00 -7.01 -7.34
N ILE A 54 -8.35 -5.73 -7.13
CA ILE A 54 -8.97 -5.26 -5.88
C ILE A 54 -10.36 -5.89 -5.71
N ALA A 55 -11.19 -5.91 -6.76
CA ALA A 55 -12.54 -6.49 -6.75
C ALA A 55 -12.48 -7.99 -6.45
N ASP A 56 -11.56 -8.71 -7.07
CA ASP A 56 -11.36 -10.16 -6.93
C ASP A 56 -10.67 -10.57 -5.62
N MET A 57 -10.46 -9.64 -4.69
CA MET A 57 -9.81 -9.92 -3.40
C MET A 57 -8.38 -10.47 -3.51
N VAL A 58 -7.68 -10.21 -4.61
CA VAL A 58 -6.24 -10.55 -4.76
C VAL A 58 -5.45 -9.92 -3.63
N THR A 59 -5.81 -8.71 -3.22
CA THR A 59 -5.23 -8.02 -2.07
C THR A 59 -6.26 -7.78 -0.97
N GLN A 60 -5.81 -7.77 0.28
CA GLN A 60 -6.66 -7.73 1.46
C GLN A 60 -6.12 -6.74 2.50
N SER A 61 -6.86 -6.53 3.59
CA SER A 61 -6.48 -5.61 4.68
C SER A 61 -6.24 -4.19 4.18
N ALA A 62 -5.03 -3.67 4.29
CA ALA A 62 -4.64 -2.35 3.76
C ALA A 62 -4.18 -2.40 2.29
N GLY A 63 -3.98 -3.58 1.74
CA GLY A 63 -3.47 -3.77 0.38
C GLY A 63 -4.28 -3.07 -0.72
N PRO A 64 -5.63 -3.04 -0.68
CA PRO A 64 -6.43 -2.29 -1.65
C PRO A 64 -6.06 -0.81 -1.75
N TYR A 65 -5.70 -0.18 -0.63
CA TYR A 65 -5.31 1.23 -0.59
C TYR A 65 -3.98 1.48 -1.29
N TYR A 66 -3.02 0.58 -1.11
CA TYR A 66 -1.70 0.64 -1.77
C TYR A 66 -1.82 0.30 -3.25
N ALA A 67 -2.62 -0.72 -3.58
CA ALA A 67 -2.91 -1.07 -4.96
C ALA A 67 -3.57 0.09 -5.72
N ALA A 68 -4.52 0.79 -5.10
CA ALA A 68 -5.15 1.97 -5.71
C ALA A 68 -4.15 3.13 -5.91
N ALA A 69 -3.29 3.41 -4.92
CA ALA A 69 -2.27 4.44 -5.04
C ALA A 69 -1.29 4.14 -6.20
N HIS A 70 -0.75 2.92 -6.26
CA HIS A 70 0.14 2.50 -7.34
C HIS A 70 -0.60 2.29 -8.68
N GLY A 71 -1.91 1.99 -8.64
CA GLY A 71 -2.78 2.00 -9.80
C GLY A 71 -2.91 3.39 -10.43
N MET A 72 -2.88 4.46 -9.62
CA MET A 72 -2.81 5.84 -10.14
C MET A 72 -1.47 6.13 -10.80
N THR A 73 -0.37 5.60 -10.27
CA THR A 73 0.96 5.68 -10.93
C THR A 73 0.92 5.00 -12.30
N LEU A 74 0.29 3.82 -12.37
CA LEU A 74 0.13 3.09 -13.62
C LEU A 74 -0.76 3.86 -14.61
N ALA A 75 -1.86 4.47 -14.15
CA ALA A 75 -2.72 5.30 -14.99
C ALA A 75 -1.97 6.51 -15.59
N ALA A 76 -1.08 7.14 -14.81
CA ALA A 76 -0.21 8.19 -15.32
C ALA A 76 0.78 7.68 -16.38
N TYR A 77 1.29 6.46 -16.19
CA TYR A 77 2.13 5.82 -17.20
C TYR A 77 1.36 5.49 -18.49
N GLU A 78 0.14 4.96 -18.37
CA GLU A 78 -0.72 4.62 -19.51
C GLU A 78 -1.08 5.84 -20.37
N CYS A 79 -1.29 7.01 -19.75
CA CYS A 79 -1.67 8.22 -20.46
C CYS A 79 -0.48 9.07 -20.92
N ARG A 80 0.76 8.58 -20.87
CA ARG A 80 1.93 9.26 -21.42
C ARG A 80 1.72 9.59 -22.89
N GLY A 81 1.94 10.85 -23.25
CA GLY A 81 1.71 11.35 -24.61
C GLY A 81 0.24 11.66 -24.94
N SER A 82 -0.70 11.48 -24.01
CA SER A 82 -2.08 11.94 -24.18
C SER A 82 -2.15 13.46 -24.25
N ARG A 83 -3.13 13.96 -25.01
CA ARG A 83 -3.44 15.41 -25.05
C ARG A 83 -4.12 15.89 -23.76
N ASP A 84 -4.79 14.99 -23.07
CA ASP A 84 -5.51 15.27 -21.82
C ASP A 84 -5.24 14.17 -20.79
N PRO A 85 -4.03 14.16 -20.18
CA PRO A 85 -3.67 13.16 -19.20
C PRO A 85 -4.48 13.27 -17.92
N LEU A 86 -4.92 14.47 -17.53
CA LEU A 86 -5.64 14.69 -16.29
C LEU A 86 -7.02 14.05 -16.32
N SER A 87 -7.82 14.27 -17.37
CA SER A 87 -9.12 13.61 -17.53
C SER A 87 -8.99 12.08 -17.62
N TYR A 88 -7.89 11.56 -18.16
CA TYR A 88 -7.61 10.13 -18.12
C TYR A 88 -7.44 9.61 -16.68
N MET A 89 -6.61 10.29 -15.91
CA MET A 89 -6.34 9.92 -14.51
C MET A 89 -7.57 10.13 -13.60
N GLU A 90 -8.44 11.11 -13.89
CA GLU A 90 -9.71 11.27 -13.18
C GLU A 90 -10.63 10.05 -13.37
N ARG A 91 -10.74 9.53 -14.59
CA ARG A 91 -11.51 8.29 -14.85
C ARG A 91 -10.86 7.09 -14.16
N ALA A 92 -9.54 6.98 -14.19
CA ALA A 92 -8.83 5.92 -13.50
C ALA A 92 -9.04 5.99 -11.98
N ALA A 93 -9.02 7.19 -11.40
CA ALA A 93 -9.30 7.40 -9.98
C ALA A 93 -10.69 6.90 -9.59
N TYR A 94 -11.71 7.19 -10.42
CA TYR A 94 -13.05 6.69 -10.22
C TYR A 94 -13.10 5.16 -10.27
N VAL A 95 -12.53 4.55 -11.30
CA VAL A 95 -12.50 3.07 -11.47
C VAL A 95 -11.81 2.39 -10.29
N LEU A 96 -10.65 2.89 -9.89
CA LEU A 96 -9.88 2.33 -8.77
C LEU A 96 -10.60 2.48 -7.42
N SER A 97 -11.19 3.64 -7.15
CA SER A 97 -11.85 3.90 -5.88
C SER A 97 -13.15 3.11 -5.72
N HIS A 98 -13.85 2.82 -6.82
CA HIS A 98 -15.10 2.07 -6.82
C HIS A 98 -14.95 0.57 -7.08
N ALA A 99 -13.71 0.08 -7.19
CA ALA A 99 -13.45 -1.35 -7.40
C ALA A 99 -14.02 -2.24 -6.28
N ARG A 100 -14.22 -1.69 -5.07
CA ARG A 100 -14.77 -2.43 -3.94
C ARG A 100 -15.66 -1.53 -3.06
N PRO A 101 -16.96 -1.81 -2.96
CA PRO A 101 -17.91 -0.91 -2.27
C PRO A 101 -17.56 -0.61 -0.81
N THR A 102 -17.08 -1.62 -0.06
CA THR A 102 -16.81 -1.49 1.39
C THR A 102 -15.60 -0.60 1.72
N THR A 103 -14.78 -0.24 0.75
CA THR A 103 -13.57 0.56 0.92
C THR A 103 -13.59 1.85 0.09
N ALA A 104 -14.66 2.12 -0.63
CA ALA A 104 -14.76 3.19 -1.62
C ALA A 104 -14.36 4.56 -1.04
N GLY A 105 -14.98 5.02 0.04
CA GLY A 105 -14.71 6.36 0.57
C GLY A 105 -13.26 6.61 0.97
N ARG A 106 -12.55 5.60 1.49
CA ARG A 106 -11.11 5.74 1.78
C ARG A 106 -10.26 5.67 0.52
N MET A 107 -10.63 4.85 -0.44
CA MET A 107 -9.94 4.80 -1.74
C MET A 107 -10.13 6.09 -2.53
N GLU A 108 -11.32 6.71 -2.49
CA GLU A 108 -11.58 8.03 -3.07
C GLU A 108 -10.65 9.10 -2.51
N ALA A 109 -10.45 9.13 -1.19
CA ALA A 109 -9.52 10.07 -0.56
C ALA A 109 -8.08 9.86 -1.06
N ILE A 110 -7.63 8.60 -1.21
CA ILE A 110 -6.28 8.27 -1.68
C ILE A 110 -6.11 8.62 -3.16
N THR A 111 -7.05 8.22 -4.01
CA THR A 111 -6.96 8.51 -5.45
C THR A 111 -7.15 10.00 -5.75
N GLY A 112 -7.96 10.71 -4.97
CA GLY A 112 -8.11 12.17 -5.06
C GLY A 112 -6.85 12.92 -4.65
N ALA A 113 -6.17 12.47 -3.58
CA ALA A 113 -4.86 13.00 -3.21
C ALA A 113 -3.80 12.72 -4.30
N ALA A 114 -3.81 11.52 -4.88
CA ALA A 114 -2.95 11.17 -6.03
C ALA A 114 -3.21 12.09 -7.23
N LEU A 115 -4.47 12.36 -7.58
CA LEU A 115 -4.82 13.33 -8.64
C LEU A 115 -4.25 14.73 -8.37
N THR A 116 -4.31 15.17 -7.12
CA THR A 116 -3.72 16.46 -6.73
C THR A 116 -2.20 16.47 -6.96
N GLN A 117 -1.50 15.40 -6.59
CA GLN A 117 -0.06 15.26 -6.85
C GLN A 117 0.26 15.23 -8.35
N ALA A 118 -0.54 14.51 -9.14
CA ALA A 118 -0.37 14.44 -10.59
C ALA A 118 -0.57 15.81 -11.24
N ARG A 119 -1.59 16.56 -10.83
CA ARG A 119 -1.85 17.93 -11.32
C ARG A 119 -0.67 18.85 -11.03
N LEU A 120 -0.20 18.88 -9.79
CA LEU A 120 0.96 19.69 -9.38
C LEU A 120 2.23 19.31 -10.15
N ALA A 121 2.43 18.02 -10.44
CA ALA A 121 3.56 17.57 -11.24
C ALA A 121 3.46 18.11 -12.68
N LEU A 122 2.29 17.96 -13.33
CA LEU A 122 2.05 18.44 -14.67
C LEU A 122 2.22 19.97 -14.77
N GLU A 123 1.64 20.73 -13.84
CA GLU A 123 1.75 22.21 -13.79
C GLU A 123 3.19 22.68 -13.62
N SER A 124 4.02 21.90 -12.92
CA SER A 124 5.44 22.19 -12.70
C SER A 124 6.38 21.56 -13.73
N GLY A 125 5.85 20.91 -14.77
CA GLY A 125 6.64 20.25 -15.81
C GLY A 125 7.39 19.00 -15.35
N ARG A 126 7.01 18.41 -14.19
CA ARG A 126 7.58 17.16 -13.66
C ARG A 126 6.83 15.94 -14.20
N ASP A 127 7.50 14.78 -14.22
CA ASP A 127 6.86 13.53 -14.60
C ASP A 127 5.83 13.12 -13.52
N PRO A 128 4.53 13.01 -13.88
CA PRO A 128 3.50 12.57 -12.93
C PRO A 128 3.70 11.13 -12.45
N VAL A 129 4.36 10.28 -13.24
CA VAL A 129 4.67 8.89 -12.83
C VAL A 129 5.62 8.87 -11.63
N GLU A 130 6.70 9.66 -11.70
CA GLU A 130 7.66 9.77 -10.59
C GLU A 130 7.00 10.38 -9.34
N ALA A 131 6.20 11.43 -9.52
CA ALA A 131 5.50 12.07 -8.42
C ALA A 131 4.50 11.12 -7.73
N LEU A 132 3.76 10.33 -8.51
CA LEU A 132 2.80 9.37 -7.96
C LEU A 132 3.47 8.14 -7.36
N GLN A 133 4.60 7.70 -7.88
CA GLN A 133 5.39 6.63 -7.28
C GLN A 133 5.92 7.05 -5.90
N ALA A 134 6.43 8.27 -5.80
CA ALA A 134 6.86 8.85 -4.52
C ALA A 134 5.68 8.97 -3.54
N TYR A 135 4.52 9.43 -4.00
CA TYR A 135 3.30 9.50 -3.19
C TYR A 135 2.87 8.13 -2.66
N GLY A 136 2.86 7.10 -3.51
CA GLY A 136 2.52 5.73 -3.09
C GLY A 136 3.46 5.18 -2.01
N ALA A 137 4.77 5.40 -2.18
CA ALA A 137 5.79 5.01 -1.20
C ALA A 137 5.61 5.76 0.14
N GLU A 138 5.38 7.07 0.10
CA GLU A 138 5.15 7.90 1.28
C GLU A 138 3.87 7.51 2.03
N LEU A 139 2.81 7.14 1.30
CA LEU A 139 1.56 6.65 1.88
C LEU A 139 1.81 5.39 2.73
N MET A 140 2.60 4.45 2.23
CA MET A 140 2.96 3.23 2.95
C MET A 140 3.84 3.56 4.16
N GLU A 141 4.87 4.34 3.96
CA GLU A 141 5.82 4.76 5.00
C GLU A 141 5.10 5.45 6.17
N THR A 142 4.29 6.45 5.87
CA THR A 142 3.52 7.20 6.87
C THR A 142 2.57 6.30 7.65
N ARG A 143 1.87 5.40 6.96
CA ARG A 143 0.97 4.48 7.60
C ARG A 143 1.70 3.52 8.54
N TYR A 144 2.81 2.93 8.08
CA TYR A 144 3.60 2.00 8.91
C TYR A 144 4.17 2.71 10.13
N ARG A 145 4.74 3.91 9.98
CA ARG A 145 5.23 4.70 11.13
C ARG A 145 4.14 5.06 12.13
N ASN A 146 2.92 5.31 11.67
CA ASN A 146 1.81 5.58 12.59
C ASN A 146 1.35 4.33 13.32
N ILE A 147 1.32 3.17 12.67
CA ILE A 147 1.01 1.88 13.31
C ILE A 147 2.14 1.49 14.26
N ASP A 148 3.39 1.78 13.92
CA ASP A 148 4.55 1.51 14.75
C ASP A 148 4.46 2.21 16.13
N LYS A 149 3.99 3.45 16.17
CA LYS A 149 3.72 4.14 17.44
C LYS A 149 2.73 3.38 18.33
N CYS A 150 1.69 2.81 17.72
CA CYS A 150 0.72 1.98 18.43
C CYS A 150 1.36 0.66 18.90
N ALA A 151 2.15 0.01 18.03
CA ALA A 151 2.84 -1.22 18.33
C ALA A 151 3.84 -1.05 19.51
N GLN A 152 4.62 0.03 19.51
CA GLN A 152 5.52 0.38 20.60
C GLN A 152 4.77 0.62 21.93
N ALA A 153 3.64 1.31 21.90
CA ALA A 153 2.82 1.53 23.08
C ALA A 153 2.29 0.19 23.64
N LEU A 154 1.79 -0.69 22.77
CA LEU A 154 1.35 -2.02 23.14
C LEU A 154 2.51 -2.87 23.70
N ALA A 155 3.67 -2.85 23.04
CA ALA A 155 4.84 -3.61 23.50
C ALA A 155 5.26 -3.22 24.92
N ARG A 156 5.18 -1.93 25.28
CA ARG A 156 5.49 -1.46 26.65
C ARG A 156 4.51 -1.99 27.70
N LEU A 157 3.25 -2.18 27.34
CA LEU A 157 2.21 -2.68 28.25
C LEU A 157 2.31 -4.18 28.49
N LEU A 158 2.93 -4.95 27.60
CA LEU A 158 3.07 -6.39 27.73
C LEU A 158 4.09 -6.74 28.82
N PRO A 159 3.89 -7.83 29.62
CA PRO A 159 4.92 -8.41 30.47
C PRO A 159 6.09 -8.97 29.63
N GLY A 160 7.17 -9.38 30.31
CA GLY A 160 8.35 -9.96 29.66
C GLY A 160 8.08 -11.26 28.87
N ASP A 161 7.08 -12.01 29.29
CA ASP A 161 6.54 -13.21 28.62
C ASP A 161 5.02 -13.05 28.53
N ALA A 162 4.48 -12.97 27.32
CA ALA A 162 3.09 -12.66 27.05
C ALA A 162 2.49 -13.56 25.98
N THR A 163 1.25 -13.98 26.20
CA THR A 163 0.40 -14.57 25.16
C THR A 163 -0.60 -13.52 24.70
N VAL A 164 -0.63 -13.26 23.39
CA VAL A 164 -1.49 -12.25 22.78
C VAL A 164 -2.44 -12.91 21.80
N MET A 165 -3.72 -12.61 21.94
CA MET A 165 -4.73 -13.03 20.97
C MET A 165 -5.25 -11.80 20.22
N THR A 166 -5.30 -11.86 18.89
CA THR A 166 -5.84 -10.80 18.04
C THR A 166 -7.16 -11.24 17.41
N GLN A 167 -8.10 -10.33 17.31
CA GLN A 167 -9.23 -10.50 16.43
C GLN A 167 -8.82 -10.03 15.03
N CYS A 168 -9.04 -10.85 14.00
CA CYS A 168 -8.47 -10.64 12.67
C CYS A 168 -6.92 -10.78 12.66
N PHE A 169 -6.34 -10.95 11.50
CA PHE A 169 -4.90 -11.13 11.35
C PHE A 169 -4.10 -9.87 11.74
N ALA A 170 -4.62 -8.67 11.41
CA ALA A 170 -4.01 -7.38 11.77
C ALA A 170 -2.48 -7.31 11.48
N GLU A 171 -2.05 -7.88 10.35
CA GLU A 171 -0.67 -8.22 10.04
C GLU A 171 0.35 -7.11 10.31
N THR A 172 0.03 -5.86 9.99
CA THR A 172 0.99 -4.75 10.14
C THR A 172 1.26 -4.45 11.61
N VAL A 173 0.22 -4.33 12.44
CA VAL A 173 0.41 -4.03 13.87
C VAL A 173 1.02 -5.21 14.60
N VAL A 174 0.67 -6.45 14.22
CA VAL A 174 1.24 -7.66 14.81
C VAL A 174 2.73 -7.76 14.46
N GLY A 175 3.09 -7.59 13.19
CA GLY A 175 4.50 -7.65 12.77
C GLY A 175 5.37 -6.60 13.47
N LEU A 176 4.87 -5.36 13.55
CA LEU A 176 5.56 -4.28 14.26
C LEU A 176 5.63 -4.54 15.76
N LEU A 177 4.55 -5.02 16.38
CA LEU A 177 4.54 -5.40 17.80
C LEU A 177 5.59 -6.48 18.13
N LEU A 178 5.68 -7.51 17.29
CA LEU A 178 6.66 -8.60 17.50
C LEU A 178 8.10 -8.08 17.35
N ARG A 179 8.37 -7.22 16.36
CA ARG A 179 9.67 -6.57 16.19
C ARG A 179 10.06 -5.76 17.43
N ASP A 180 9.15 -4.89 17.88
CA ASP A 180 9.42 -3.96 18.97
C ASP A 180 9.49 -4.68 20.32
N ALA A 181 8.67 -5.69 20.56
CA ALA A 181 8.75 -6.55 21.73
C ALA A 181 10.10 -7.28 21.80
N ALA A 182 10.55 -7.84 20.67
CA ALA A 182 11.85 -8.48 20.57
C ALA A 182 13.00 -7.50 20.87
N ALA A 183 12.94 -6.27 20.34
CA ALA A 183 13.91 -5.22 20.64
C ALA A 183 13.93 -4.82 22.14
N MET A 184 12.82 -5.01 22.85
CA MET A 184 12.70 -4.80 24.30
C MET A 184 13.05 -6.05 25.13
N GLY A 185 13.52 -7.14 24.50
CA GLY A 185 13.83 -8.40 25.17
C GLY A 185 12.60 -9.18 25.67
N LYS A 186 11.42 -8.89 25.14
CA LYS A 186 10.15 -9.57 25.52
C LYS A 186 9.86 -10.73 24.59
N GLN A 187 9.23 -11.77 25.15
CA GLN A 187 8.73 -12.90 24.38
C GLN A 187 7.21 -12.79 24.22
N VAL A 188 6.76 -12.83 22.99
CA VAL A 188 5.33 -12.76 22.62
C VAL A 188 4.95 -14.00 21.83
N ARG A 189 3.86 -14.65 22.25
CA ARG A 189 3.24 -15.82 21.59
C ARG A 189 1.80 -15.50 21.20
#